data_2ef3bf98b0b2899872e4a6415e53b9ba
#
_entry.id   2ef3bf98b0b2899872e4a6415e53b9ba
#
_cell.length_a   1.000
_cell.length_b   1.000
_cell.length_c   1.000
_cell.angle_alpha   90.00
_cell.angle_beta   90.00
_cell.angle_gamma   90.00
#
_symmetry.space_group_name_H-M   'P 1'
#
loop_
_entity.id
_entity.type
_entity.pdbx_description
1 polymer ?
#
loop_
_entity_poly.entity_id
_entity_poly.type
_entity_poly.pdbx_seq_one_letter_code
_entity_poly.pdbx_strand_id
1 'polypeptide(L)'
;MSFKDSSVREVLEDVFDQKTVLAVVYLMNKGILSKLYGTVSTGKEARVYWGKGGNGEDLAVKIYLIVTAEFRRGRLKYIVGDPRFQGASLRGRELIYQWARKEYRNLKRAVSFGIPSPKPIAVHENILVMEFIGEDGVPAPLLKDTTLRDPEKSFRELKGIIEKMVLEAEIIHADLSEYNILVKENDELVIIDWGSAVLTSHPNAREFLLNDIRNVYRFFREELGVETGPPEDFYNYLATRIK
;
A
#
# COMPACT_ATOMS: atom_id res chain seq x y z
N MET A 1 -11.79 -29.67 -10.78
CA MET A 1 -12.23 -29.66 -9.37
C MET A 1 -13.42 -28.71 -9.23
N SER A 2 -14.57 -29.22 -8.86
CA SER A 2 -15.83 -28.44 -8.74
C SER A 2 -15.78 -27.61 -7.48
N PHE A 3 -16.12 -26.33 -7.58
CA PHE A 3 -16.32 -25.41 -6.45
C PHE A 3 -17.41 -25.99 -5.52
N LYS A 4 -17.01 -26.44 -4.32
CA LYS A 4 -17.93 -27.03 -3.34
C LYS A 4 -18.42 -26.05 -2.28
N ASP A 5 -18.19 -24.73 -2.45
CA ASP A 5 -18.68 -23.74 -1.49
C ASP A 5 -19.50 -22.66 -2.21
N SER A 6 -20.78 -23.00 -2.45
CA SER A 6 -21.75 -22.10 -3.10
C SER A 6 -21.98 -20.82 -2.28
N SER A 7 -21.79 -20.87 -0.96
CA SER A 7 -22.02 -19.73 -0.05
C SER A 7 -20.97 -18.62 -0.22
N VAL A 8 -19.70 -18.98 -0.44
CA VAL A 8 -18.62 -17.99 -0.71
C VAL A 8 -18.86 -17.31 -2.06
N ARG A 9 -19.34 -18.05 -3.05
CA ARG A 9 -19.63 -17.51 -4.38
C ARG A 9 -20.82 -16.55 -4.35
N GLU A 10 -21.90 -16.85 -3.66
CA GLU A 10 -23.06 -15.97 -3.51
C GLU A 10 -22.68 -14.64 -2.83
N VAL A 11 -21.92 -14.67 -1.73
CA VAL A 11 -21.46 -13.46 -1.04
C VAL A 11 -20.51 -12.62 -1.91
N LEU A 12 -19.68 -13.26 -2.73
CA LEU A 12 -18.80 -12.57 -3.67
C LEU A 12 -19.57 -11.96 -4.85
N GLU A 13 -20.60 -12.63 -5.37
CA GLU A 13 -21.42 -12.15 -6.49
C GLU A 13 -22.30 -10.94 -6.11
N ASP A 14 -22.70 -10.82 -4.84
CA ASP A 14 -23.43 -9.65 -4.32
C ASP A 14 -22.54 -8.41 -4.14
N VAL A 15 -21.23 -8.61 -3.97
CA VAL A 15 -20.28 -7.53 -3.63
C VAL A 15 -19.37 -7.15 -4.79
N PHE A 16 -19.10 -8.10 -5.70
CA PHE A 16 -18.15 -7.96 -6.80
C PHE A 16 -18.81 -8.24 -8.15
N ASP A 17 -18.31 -7.56 -9.16
CA ASP A 17 -18.65 -7.92 -10.54
C ASP A 17 -18.07 -9.29 -10.93
N GLN A 18 -18.69 -9.92 -11.90
CA GLN A 18 -18.36 -11.27 -12.36
C GLN A 18 -16.86 -11.45 -12.73
N LYS A 19 -16.20 -10.43 -13.27
CA LYS A 19 -14.77 -10.51 -13.63
C LYS A 19 -13.89 -10.58 -12.39
N THR A 20 -14.20 -9.78 -11.38
CA THR A 20 -13.48 -9.83 -10.09
C THR A 20 -13.65 -11.19 -9.42
N VAL A 21 -14.86 -11.79 -9.46
CA VAL A 21 -15.08 -13.16 -8.98
C VAL A 21 -14.20 -14.17 -9.72
N LEU A 22 -14.15 -14.08 -11.05
CA LEU A 22 -13.29 -14.96 -11.86
C LEU A 22 -11.80 -14.77 -11.55
N ALA A 23 -11.36 -13.56 -11.26
CA ALA A 23 -9.99 -13.28 -10.84
C ALA A 23 -9.64 -13.92 -9.48
N VAL A 24 -10.56 -13.89 -8.51
CA VAL A 24 -10.42 -14.62 -7.23
C VAL A 24 -10.31 -16.14 -7.50
N VAL A 25 -11.22 -16.69 -8.30
CA VAL A 25 -11.20 -18.11 -8.68
C VAL A 25 -9.88 -18.51 -9.36
N TYR A 26 -9.35 -17.65 -10.22
CA TYR A 26 -8.04 -17.88 -10.85
C TYR A 26 -6.92 -18.00 -9.79
N LEU A 27 -6.87 -17.09 -8.82
CA LEU A 27 -5.88 -17.10 -7.74
C LEU A 27 -6.00 -18.36 -6.88
N MET A 28 -7.23 -18.83 -6.63
CA MET A 28 -7.49 -20.09 -5.91
C MET A 28 -7.03 -21.31 -6.72
N ASN A 29 -7.33 -21.36 -8.01
CA ASN A 29 -6.88 -22.46 -8.89
C ASN A 29 -5.35 -22.51 -9.04
N LYS A 30 -4.66 -21.38 -8.88
CA LYS A 30 -3.20 -21.31 -8.87
C LYS A 30 -2.58 -21.70 -7.52
N GLY A 31 -3.39 -21.98 -6.50
CA GLY A 31 -2.91 -22.31 -5.15
C GLY A 31 -2.34 -21.10 -4.38
N ILE A 32 -2.48 -19.89 -4.92
CA ILE A 32 -2.03 -18.66 -4.26
C ILE A 32 -2.95 -18.31 -3.08
N LEU A 33 -4.25 -18.48 -3.28
CA LEU A 33 -5.29 -18.25 -2.28
C LEU A 33 -6.03 -19.57 -2.05
N SER A 34 -6.17 -20.00 -0.81
CA SER A 34 -6.95 -21.18 -0.44
C SER A 34 -8.34 -20.83 0.11
N LYS A 35 -8.41 -19.72 0.86
CA LYS A 35 -9.65 -19.20 1.44
C LYS A 35 -9.65 -17.67 1.44
N LEU A 36 -10.83 -17.10 1.27
CA LEU A 36 -11.08 -15.65 1.43
C LEU A 36 -12.14 -15.47 2.51
N TYR A 37 -11.88 -14.60 3.47
CA TYR A 37 -12.76 -14.31 4.60
C TYR A 37 -13.36 -12.90 4.48
N GLY A 38 -13.78 -12.33 5.61
CA GLY A 38 -14.38 -11.00 5.68
C GLY A 38 -13.41 -9.85 5.37
N THR A 39 -13.97 -8.66 5.20
CA THR A 39 -13.21 -7.42 5.00
C THR A 39 -12.49 -7.00 6.28
N VAL A 40 -11.23 -6.64 6.12
CA VAL A 40 -10.38 -6.06 7.16
C VAL A 40 -10.41 -4.54 7.10
N SER A 41 -10.49 -3.99 5.88
CA SER A 41 -10.55 -2.54 5.66
C SER A 41 -11.40 -2.23 4.43
N THR A 42 -12.22 -1.16 4.54
CA THR A 42 -13.08 -0.68 3.47
C THR A 42 -12.72 0.75 3.12
N GLY A 43 -12.09 0.94 1.95
CA GLY A 43 -11.82 2.24 1.37
C GLY A 43 -12.74 2.58 0.20
N LYS A 44 -12.73 3.83 -0.24
CA LYS A 44 -13.49 4.28 -1.41
C LYS A 44 -13.01 3.64 -2.72
N GLU A 45 -11.75 3.23 -2.77
CA GLU A 45 -11.06 2.80 -3.99
C GLU A 45 -10.73 1.31 -4.01
N ALA A 46 -10.58 0.70 -2.84
CA ALA A 46 -10.28 -0.71 -2.67
C ALA A 46 -10.83 -1.23 -1.35
N ARG A 47 -11.03 -2.54 -1.28
CA ARG A 47 -11.32 -3.26 -0.05
C ARG A 47 -10.20 -4.26 0.20
N VAL A 48 -9.80 -4.39 1.46
CA VAL A 48 -8.82 -5.39 1.88
C VAL A 48 -9.55 -6.49 2.62
N TYR A 49 -9.33 -7.72 2.20
CA TYR A 49 -9.88 -8.92 2.77
C TYR A 49 -8.77 -9.73 3.44
N TRP A 50 -9.09 -10.42 4.51
CA TRP A 50 -8.24 -11.46 5.05
C TRP A 50 -8.44 -12.76 4.27
N GLY A 51 -7.36 -13.46 3.99
CA GLY A 51 -7.36 -14.76 3.34
C GLY A 51 -6.29 -15.69 3.89
N LYS A 52 -6.33 -16.93 3.46
CA LYS A 52 -5.27 -17.92 3.71
C LYS A 52 -4.65 -18.33 2.39
N GLY A 53 -3.35 -18.44 2.37
CA GLY A 53 -2.58 -18.97 1.24
C GLY A 53 -2.61 -20.48 1.15
N GLY A 54 -1.94 -21.03 0.15
CA GLY A 54 -1.86 -22.47 -0.10
C GLY A 54 -1.17 -23.24 1.02
N ASN A 55 -0.26 -22.62 1.76
CA ASN A 55 0.45 -23.20 2.90
C ASN A 55 -0.15 -22.81 4.26
N GLY A 56 -1.33 -22.15 4.25
CA GLY A 56 -2.01 -21.73 5.46
C GLY A 56 -1.58 -20.36 6.03
N GLU A 57 -0.67 -19.68 5.35
CA GLU A 57 -0.21 -18.33 5.72
C GLU A 57 -1.33 -17.29 5.62
N ASP A 58 -1.27 -16.26 6.48
CA ASP A 58 -2.20 -15.14 6.44
C ASP A 58 -1.89 -14.19 5.30
N LEU A 59 -2.92 -13.83 4.54
CA LEU A 59 -2.85 -12.97 3.37
C LEU A 59 -3.77 -11.76 3.49
N ALA A 60 -3.27 -10.61 3.04
CA ALA A 60 -4.09 -9.46 2.71
C ALA A 60 -4.41 -9.48 1.21
N VAL A 61 -5.70 -9.53 0.88
CA VAL A 61 -6.21 -9.55 -0.49
C VAL A 61 -6.87 -8.20 -0.76
N LYS A 62 -6.13 -7.29 -1.40
CA LYS A 62 -6.62 -5.95 -1.77
C LYS A 62 -7.29 -6.02 -3.12
N ILE A 63 -8.59 -5.75 -3.14
CA ILE A 63 -9.43 -5.77 -4.34
C ILE A 63 -9.80 -4.33 -4.69
N TYR A 64 -9.29 -3.83 -5.81
CA TYR A 64 -9.62 -2.51 -6.33
C TYR A 64 -11.01 -2.50 -6.93
N LEU A 65 -11.81 -1.49 -6.55
CA LEU A 65 -13.18 -1.32 -7.02
C LEU A 65 -13.21 -0.71 -8.42
N ILE A 66 -14.35 -0.82 -9.10
CA ILE A 66 -14.51 -0.31 -10.46
C ILE A 66 -14.36 1.21 -10.49
N VAL A 67 -13.67 1.72 -11.52
CA VAL A 67 -13.31 3.14 -11.69
C VAL A 67 -14.53 4.05 -11.78
N THR A 68 -14.61 5.00 -10.85
CA THR A 68 -15.38 6.24 -11.05
C THR A 68 -14.52 7.29 -11.77
N ALA A 69 -15.17 8.31 -12.37
CA ALA A 69 -14.45 9.45 -12.94
C ALA A 69 -13.56 10.18 -11.93
N GLU A 70 -13.93 10.12 -10.64
CA GLU A 70 -13.20 10.68 -9.52
C GLU A 70 -11.91 9.91 -9.22
N PHE A 71 -11.95 8.58 -9.19
CA PHE A 71 -10.76 7.73 -9.09
C PHE A 71 -9.73 8.13 -10.15
N ARG A 72 -10.16 8.21 -11.41
CA ARG A 72 -9.27 8.57 -12.52
C ARG A 72 -8.63 9.93 -12.31
N ARG A 73 -9.39 10.96 -11.96
CA ARG A 73 -8.87 12.32 -11.74
C ARG A 73 -7.85 12.36 -10.60
N GLY A 74 -8.15 11.71 -9.48
CA GLY A 74 -7.26 11.65 -8.31
C GLY A 74 -5.93 10.94 -8.59
N ARG A 75 -5.91 9.96 -9.53
CA ARG A 75 -4.74 9.12 -9.81
C ARG A 75 -3.84 9.64 -10.93
N LEU A 76 -4.35 10.52 -11.80
CA LEU A 76 -3.57 11.03 -12.94
C LEU A 76 -2.24 11.67 -12.51
N LYS A 77 -2.20 12.38 -11.40
CA LYS A 77 -0.98 13.02 -10.88
C LYS A 77 0.15 12.05 -10.51
N TYR A 78 -0.16 10.77 -10.25
CA TYR A 78 0.81 9.72 -9.93
C TYR A 78 1.18 8.86 -11.16
N ILE A 79 0.50 9.06 -12.27
CA ILE A 79 0.65 8.29 -13.52
C ILE A 79 1.33 9.12 -14.59
N VAL A 80 0.95 10.40 -14.71
CA VAL A 80 1.50 11.31 -15.73
C VAL A 80 2.97 11.57 -15.42
N GLY A 81 3.84 11.19 -16.35
CA GLY A 81 5.29 11.27 -16.19
C GLY A 81 5.95 10.01 -15.59
N ASP A 82 5.17 9.02 -15.16
CA ASP A 82 5.72 7.73 -14.75
C ASP A 82 6.00 6.86 -15.99
N PRO A 83 7.28 6.50 -16.28
CA PRO A 83 7.65 5.75 -17.49
C PRO A 83 6.99 4.36 -17.55
N ARG A 84 6.54 3.83 -16.41
CA ARG A 84 5.88 2.52 -16.34
C ARG A 84 4.48 2.49 -16.97
N PHE A 85 3.91 3.66 -17.27
CA PHE A 85 2.60 3.81 -17.94
C PHE A 85 2.70 4.26 -19.40
N GLN A 86 3.90 4.37 -19.97
CA GLN A 86 4.05 4.70 -21.39
C GLN A 86 3.36 3.65 -22.27
N GLY A 87 2.45 4.09 -23.14
CA GLY A 87 1.68 3.21 -24.02
C GLY A 87 0.55 2.42 -23.34
N ALA A 88 0.36 2.53 -22.03
CA ALA A 88 -0.72 1.85 -21.33
C ALA A 88 -2.07 2.54 -21.57
N SER A 89 -3.14 1.75 -21.69
CA SER A 89 -4.50 2.30 -21.69
C SER A 89 -4.87 2.79 -20.28
N LEU A 90 -5.20 4.08 -20.19
CA LEU A 90 -5.62 4.72 -18.94
C LEU A 90 -7.15 4.86 -18.87
N ARG A 91 -7.90 3.90 -19.44
CA ARG A 91 -9.37 3.92 -19.52
C ARG A 91 -9.97 2.65 -18.92
N GLY A 92 -11.14 2.82 -18.30
CA GLY A 92 -11.92 1.70 -17.79
C GLY A 92 -11.15 0.78 -16.86
N ARG A 93 -11.37 -0.52 -16.97
CA ARG A 93 -10.75 -1.54 -16.13
C ARG A 93 -9.22 -1.63 -16.27
N GLU A 94 -8.69 -1.33 -17.47
CA GLU A 94 -7.25 -1.41 -17.69
C GLU A 94 -6.49 -0.46 -16.76
N LEU A 95 -7.03 0.73 -16.50
CA LEU A 95 -6.44 1.65 -15.52
C LEU A 95 -6.33 1.01 -14.13
N ILE A 96 -7.37 0.27 -13.69
CA ILE A 96 -7.33 -0.41 -12.37
C ILE A 96 -6.26 -1.49 -12.37
N TYR A 97 -6.19 -2.30 -13.43
CA TYR A 97 -5.21 -3.37 -13.54
C TYR A 97 -3.78 -2.83 -13.53
N GLN A 98 -3.55 -1.73 -14.23
CA GLN A 98 -2.27 -1.03 -14.20
C GLN A 98 -1.97 -0.46 -12.80
N TRP A 99 -2.98 0.04 -12.11
CA TRP A 99 -2.82 0.56 -10.75
C TRP A 99 -2.45 -0.56 -9.76
N ALA A 100 -3.13 -1.69 -9.79
CA ALA A 100 -2.79 -2.85 -8.98
C ALA A 100 -1.36 -3.35 -9.26
N ARG A 101 -0.97 -3.41 -10.55
CA ARG A 101 0.40 -3.76 -10.95
C ARG A 101 1.43 -2.73 -10.51
N LYS A 102 1.07 -1.44 -10.49
CA LYS A 102 1.95 -0.36 -9.97
C LYS A 102 2.22 -0.58 -8.49
N GLU A 103 1.18 -0.79 -7.68
CA GLU A 103 1.35 -1.04 -6.24
C GLU A 103 2.18 -2.31 -5.98
N TYR A 104 1.91 -3.39 -6.69
CA TYR A 104 2.72 -4.61 -6.62
C TYR A 104 4.22 -4.35 -6.89
N ARG A 105 4.54 -3.58 -7.94
CA ARG A 105 5.93 -3.24 -8.29
C ARG A 105 6.58 -2.34 -7.24
N ASN A 106 5.82 -1.38 -6.68
CA ASN A 106 6.29 -0.50 -5.61
C ASN A 106 6.61 -1.29 -4.34
N LEU A 107 5.69 -2.18 -3.91
CA LEU A 107 5.91 -3.09 -2.78
C LEU A 107 7.13 -3.98 -3.00
N LYS A 108 7.25 -4.58 -4.19
CA LYS A 108 8.40 -5.41 -4.53
C LYS A 108 9.72 -4.63 -4.42
N ARG A 109 9.73 -3.37 -4.90
CA ARG A 109 10.88 -2.48 -4.77
C ARG A 109 11.16 -2.15 -3.30
N ALA A 110 10.17 -1.72 -2.54
CA ALA A 110 10.34 -1.41 -1.12
C ALA A 110 10.93 -2.58 -0.33
N VAL A 111 10.36 -3.77 -0.47
CA VAL A 111 10.83 -4.98 0.22
C VAL A 111 12.24 -5.37 -0.24
N SER A 112 12.57 -5.25 -1.53
CA SER A 112 13.91 -5.60 -2.03
C SER A 112 15.03 -4.72 -1.47
N PHE A 113 14.71 -3.52 -1.03
CA PHE A 113 15.62 -2.62 -0.32
C PHE A 113 15.50 -2.70 1.21
N GLY A 114 14.73 -3.67 1.73
CA GLY A 114 14.55 -3.85 3.17
C GLY A 114 13.78 -2.71 3.85
N ILE A 115 12.86 -2.05 3.13
CA ILE A 115 11.90 -1.12 3.69
C ILE A 115 10.78 -1.94 4.33
N PRO A 116 10.46 -1.73 5.63
CA PRO A 116 9.40 -2.45 6.30
C PRO A 116 8.05 -2.26 5.60
N SER A 117 7.58 -3.29 4.92
CA SER A 117 6.35 -3.27 4.09
C SER A 117 5.82 -4.70 3.91
N PRO A 118 4.53 -4.89 3.67
CA PRO A 118 3.99 -6.21 3.37
C PRO A 118 4.68 -6.83 2.15
N LYS A 119 5.06 -8.10 2.24
CA LYS A 119 5.66 -8.81 1.08
C LYS A 119 4.60 -9.03 0.00
N PRO A 120 4.81 -8.54 -1.23
CA PRO A 120 3.89 -8.80 -2.32
C PRO A 120 4.02 -10.25 -2.79
N ILE A 121 2.88 -10.94 -2.94
CA ILE A 121 2.81 -12.35 -3.32
C ILE A 121 2.40 -12.47 -4.77
N ALA A 122 1.27 -11.87 -5.15
CA ALA A 122 0.76 -11.93 -6.51
C ALA A 122 -0.07 -10.69 -6.86
N VAL A 123 -0.18 -10.43 -8.15
CA VAL A 123 -1.15 -9.47 -8.70
C VAL A 123 -1.84 -10.11 -9.90
N HIS A 124 -3.16 -10.06 -9.91
CA HIS A 124 -3.97 -10.54 -11.02
C HIS A 124 -5.15 -9.62 -11.23
N GLU A 125 -5.27 -9.06 -12.45
CA GLU A 125 -6.29 -8.05 -12.79
C GLU A 125 -6.34 -6.90 -11.76
N ASN A 126 -7.47 -6.75 -11.04
CA ASN A 126 -7.69 -5.74 -10.00
C ASN A 126 -7.40 -6.25 -8.59
N ILE A 127 -6.72 -7.38 -8.44
CA ILE A 127 -6.44 -7.99 -7.14
C ILE A 127 -4.94 -7.99 -6.88
N LEU A 128 -4.54 -7.47 -5.72
CA LEU A 128 -3.20 -7.54 -5.16
C LEU A 128 -3.24 -8.44 -3.92
N VAL A 129 -2.40 -9.49 -3.92
CA VAL A 129 -2.21 -10.41 -2.79
C VAL A 129 -0.85 -10.11 -2.17
N MET A 130 -0.82 -9.92 -0.87
CA MET A 130 0.37 -9.60 -0.10
C MET A 130 0.30 -10.20 1.30
N GLU A 131 1.41 -10.16 2.03
CA GLU A 131 1.50 -10.54 3.43
C GLU A 131 0.46 -9.78 4.27
N PHE A 132 -0.21 -10.50 5.17
CA PHE A 132 -1.09 -9.88 6.16
C PHE A 132 -0.25 -9.45 7.36
N ILE A 133 -0.32 -8.19 7.71
CA ILE A 133 0.36 -7.66 8.90
C ILE A 133 -0.64 -7.65 10.04
N GLY A 134 -0.57 -8.65 10.88
CA GLY A 134 -1.52 -8.94 11.96
C GLY A 134 -1.58 -10.43 12.25
N GLU A 135 -2.57 -10.86 13.00
CA GLU A 135 -2.74 -12.25 13.42
C GLU A 135 -4.21 -12.64 13.37
N ASP A 136 -4.51 -13.84 12.84
CA ASP A 136 -5.85 -14.43 12.78
C ASP A 136 -6.96 -13.50 12.24
N GLY A 137 -6.64 -12.71 11.23
CA GLY A 137 -7.57 -11.79 10.58
C GLY A 137 -7.73 -10.45 11.31
N VAL A 138 -7.04 -10.25 12.43
CA VAL A 138 -6.97 -8.96 13.14
C VAL A 138 -5.72 -8.23 12.65
N PRO A 139 -5.85 -7.09 11.94
CA PRO A 139 -4.67 -6.35 11.48
C PRO A 139 -3.95 -5.70 12.66
N ALA A 140 -2.63 -5.52 12.52
CA ALA A 140 -1.89 -4.64 13.39
C ALA A 140 -2.51 -3.24 13.37
N PRO A 141 -2.55 -2.51 14.50
CA PRO A 141 -3.16 -1.19 14.57
C PRO A 141 -2.42 -0.18 13.70
N LEU A 142 -3.15 0.85 13.24
CA LEU A 142 -2.55 2.00 12.56
C LEU A 142 -1.77 2.86 13.56
N LEU A 143 -0.74 3.55 13.08
CA LEU A 143 0.04 4.47 13.90
C LEU A 143 -0.83 5.52 14.60
N LYS A 144 -1.85 6.03 13.91
CA LYS A 144 -2.82 6.98 14.48
C LYS A 144 -3.65 6.43 15.65
N ASP A 145 -3.81 5.10 15.72
CA ASP A 145 -4.64 4.42 16.71
C ASP A 145 -3.79 3.72 17.79
N THR A 146 -2.46 3.96 17.79
CA THR A 146 -1.50 3.28 18.66
C THR A 146 -0.86 4.25 19.65
N THR A 147 -0.72 3.82 20.90
CA THR A 147 0.16 4.50 21.85
C THR A 147 1.56 3.89 21.75
N LEU A 148 2.51 4.64 21.21
CA LEU A 148 3.91 4.21 21.10
C LEU A 148 4.58 4.18 22.48
N ARG A 149 5.48 3.22 22.71
CA ARG A 149 6.31 3.13 23.93
C ARG A 149 7.40 4.19 23.95
N ASP A 150 8.00 4.46 22.78
CA ASP A 150 9.06 5.46 22.59
C ASP A 150 8.82 6.22 21.26
N PRO A 151 7.99 7.29 21.30
CA PRO A 151 7.68 8.09 20.10
C PRO A 151 8.91 8.74 19.46
N GLU A 152 9.90 9.15 20.27
CA GLU A 152 11.13 9.77 19.74
C GLU A 152 11.97 8.77 18.95
N LYS A 153 12.09 7.53 19.45
CA LYS A 153 12.77 6.45 18.76
C LYS A 153 12.05 6.11 17.46
N SER A 154 10.72 5.95 17.51
CA SER A 154 9.89 5.66 16.32
C SER A 154 9.99 6.77 15.27
N PHE A 155 10.06 8.04 15.68
CA PHE A 155 10.31 9.14 14.76
C PHE A 155 11.67 9.05 14.06
N ARG A 156 12.75 8.76 14.84
CA ARG A 156 14.08 8.57 14.25
C ARG A 156 14.14 7.39 13.27
N GLU A 157 13.49 6.28 13.62
CA GLU A 157 13.39 5.10 12.75
C GLU A 157 12.62 5.42 11.46
N LEU A 158 11.49 6.11 11.55
CA LEU A 158 10.70 6.49 10.38
C LEU A 158 11.47 7.46 9.47
N LYS A 159 12.23 8.39 10.03
CA LYS A 159 13.15 9.24 9.24
C LYS A 159 14.19 8.39 8.50
N GLY A 160 14.79 7.42 9.14
CA GLY A 160 15.73 6.49 8.51
C GLY A 160 15.08 5.66 7.39
N ILE A 161 13.83 5.25 7.58
CA ILE A 161 13.05 4.56 6.54
C ILE A 161 12.81 5.49 5.33
N ILE A 162 12.39 6.73 5.54
CA ILE A 162 12.18 7.72 4.47
C ILE A 162 13.50 7.99 3.73
N GLU A 163 14.59 8.17 4.44
CA GLU A 163 15.91 8.35 3.84
C GLU A 163 16.28 7.17 2.93
N LYS A 164 16.10 5.95 3.40
CA LYS A 164 16.34 4.72 2.64
C LYS A 164 15.42 4.60 1.41
N MET A 165 14.15 4.96 1.55
CA MET A 165 13.20 5.02 0.43
C MET A 165 13.73 5.93 -0.68
N VAL A 166 14.17 7.13 -0.32
CA VAL A 166 14.57 8.16 -1.28
C VAL A 166 15.94 7.88 -1.88
N LEU A 167 16.94 7.57 -1.05
CA LEU A 167 18.35 7.52 -1.46
C LEU A 167 18.77 6.14 -1.99
N GLU A 168 18.20 5.06 -1.49
CA GLU A 168 18.55 3.70 -1.91
C GLU A 168 17.50 3.12 -2.86
N ALA A 169 16.24 3.12 -2.44
CA ALA A 169 15.16 2.56 -3.23
C ALA A 169 14.66 3.49 -4.34
N GLU A 170 15.08 4.76 -4.38
CA GLU A 170 14.68 5.77 -5.36
C GLU A 170 13.16 5.83 -5.55
N ILE A 171 12.41 5.73 -4.43
CA ILE A 171 10.95 5.75 -4.41
C ILE A 171 10.45 6.72 -3.33
N ILE A 172 9.34 7.39 -3.62
CA ILE A 172 8.63 8.29 -2.71
C ILE A 172 7.24 7.70 -2.53
N HIS A 173 6.75 7.64 -1.29
CA HIS A 173 5.44 7.06 -1.00
C HIS A 173 4.30 7.88 -1.60
N ALA A 174 4.42 9.19 -1.57
CA ALA A 174 3.50 10.18 -2.12
C ALA A 174 2.10 10.22 -1.45
N ASP A 175 1.96 9.51 -0.32
CA ASP A 175 0.77 9.52 0.54
C ASP A 175 1.14 9.02 1.95
N LEU A 176 2.38 9.27 2.40
CA LEU A 176 2.84 8.81 3.71
C LEU A 176 2.20 9.65 4.82
N SER A 177 1.56 8.95 5.75
CA SER A 177 0.93 9.54 6.93
C SER A 177 0.68 8.47 7.98
N GLU A 178 0.23 8.88 9.15
CA GLU A 178 -0.19 8.02 10.27
C GLU A 178 -1.29 7.01 9.90
N TYR A 179 -1.98 7.21 8.78
CA TYR A 179 -3.00 6.32 8.23
C TYR A 179 -2.43 5.18 7.36
N ASN A 180 -1.19 5.31 6.92
CA ASN A 180 -0.51 4.37 6.03
C ASN A 180 0.70 3.70 6.70
N ILE A 181 0.69 3.63 8.03
CA ILE A 181 1.71 2.94 8.83
C ILE A 181 0.99 2.05 9.83
N LEU A 182 1.29 0.76 9.82
CA LEU A 182 0.90 -0.18 10.85
C LEU A 182 2.01 -0.28 11.91
N VAL A 183 1.61 -0.53 13.15
CA VAL A 183 2.53 -0.71 14.26
C VAL A 183 2.40 -2.13 14.79
N LYS A 184 3.47 -2.91 14.65
CA LYS A 184 3.59 -4.24 15.24
C LYS A 184 4.07 -4.14 16.70
N GLU A 185 4.30 -5.28 17.30
CA GLU A 185 4.90 -5.34 18.65
C GLU A 185 6.22 -4.57 18.71
N ASN A 186 6.52 -4.00 19.89
CA ASN A 186 7.76 -3.23 20.15
C ASN A 186 7.95 -1.98 19.27
N ASP A 187 6.82 -1.37 18.83
CA ASP A 187 6.79 -0.18 17.99
C ASP A 187 7.41 -0.37 16.58
N GLU A 188 7.50 -1.63 16.10
CA GLU A 188 7.98 -1.91 14.74
C GLU A 188 7.00 -1.33 13.70
N LEU A 189 7.47 -0.37 12.91
CA LEU A 189 6.68 0.34 11.91
C LEU A 189 6.67 -0.43 10.57
N VAL A 190 5.49 -0.57 9.96
CA VAL A 190 5.32 -1.20 8.64
C VAL A 190 4.52 -0.26 7.74
N ILE A 191 5.13 0.18 6.63
CA ILE A 191 4.49 1.09 5.66
C ILE A 191 3.59 0.30 4.72
N ILE A 192 2.34 0.76 4.57
CA ILE A 192 1.32 0.14 3.72
C ILE A 192 0.80 1.13 2.66
N ASP A 193 0.00 0.64 1.72
CA ASP A 193 -0.65 1.40 0.63
C ASP A 193 0.33 2.11 -0.31
N TRP A 194 1.11 1.33 -1.01
CA TRP A 194 2.10 1.79 -1.99
C TRP A 194 1.52 2.17 -3.36
N GLY A 195 0.21 2.25 -3.50
CA GLY A 195 -0.46 2.57 -4.76
C GLY A 195 -0.06 3.93 -5.32
N SER A 196 0.01 4.96 -4.47
CA SER A 196 0.40 6.33 -4.84
C SER A 196 1.88 6.50 -5.13
N ALA A 197 2.74 5.61 -4.62
CA ALA A 197 4.19 5.77 -4.64
C ALA A 197 4.77 5.94 -6.06
N VAL A 198 5.71 6.86 -6.21
CA VAL A 198 6.35 7.23 -7.47
C VAL A 198 7.87 7.09 -7.38
N LEU A 199 8.54 6.96 -8.52
CA LEU A 199 10.00 7.01 -8.57
C LEU A 199 10.50 8.44 -8.30
N THR A 200 11.73 8.58 -7.79
CA THR A 200 12.35 9.90 -7.57
C THR A 200 12.50 10.71 -8.85
N SER A 201 12.54 10.06 -10.01
CA SER A 201 12.55 10.69 -11.35
C SER A 201 11.17 11.23 -11.80
N HIS A 202 10.11 11.03 -11.02
CA HIS A 202 8.79 11.54 -11.37
C HIS A 202 8.74 13.08 -11.33
N PRO A 203 8.06 13.78 -12.27
CA PRO A 203 8.03 15.25 -12.31
C PRO A 203 7.62 15.92 -10.99
N ASN A 204 6.68 15.31 -10.26
CA ASN A 204 6.18 15.84 -8.99
C ASN A 204 6.84 15.19 -7.75
N ALA A 205 7.96 14.47 -7.93
CA ALA A 205 8.61 13.73 -6.85
C ALA A 205 8.94 14.61 -5.64
N ARG A 206 9.49 15.80 -5.90
CA ARG A 206 9.88 16.75 -4.85
C ARG A 206 8.70 17.28 -4.04
N GLU A 207 7.58 17.57 -4.71
CA GLU A 207 6.34 18.00 -4.05
C GLU A 207 5.78 16.88 -3.17
N PHE A 208 5.72 15.66 -3.69
CA PHE A 208 5.23 14.50 -2.93
C PHE A 208 6.12 14.20 -1.72
N LEU A 209 7.44 14.26 -1.87
CA LEU A 209 8.37 14.07 -0.76
C LEU A 209 8.17 15.10 0.35
N LEU A 210 8.01 16.38 -0.02
CA LEU A 210 7.78 17.43 0.96
C LEU A 210 6.47 17.20 1.72
N ASN A 211 5.41 16.76 1.03
CA ASN A 211 4.13 16.46 1.65
C ASN A 211 4.23 15.25 2.60
N ASP A 212 4.91 14.17 2.19
CA ASP A 212 5.15 13.00 3.04
C ASP A 212 5.89 13.38 4.33
N ILE A 213 6.97 14.16 4.21
CA ILE A 213 7.76 14.63 5.35
C ILE A 213 6.92 15.51 6.28
N ARG A 214 6.17 16.48 5.73
CA ARG A 214 5.31 17.37 6.52
C ARG A 214 4.22 16.60 7.28
N ASN A 215 3.59 15.60 6.67
CA ASN A 215 2.58 14.76 7.33
C ASN A 215 3.17 14.03 8.54
N VAL A 216 4.33 13.38 8.36
CA VAL A 216 5.03 12.66 9.42
C VAL A 216 5.44 13.61 10.55
N TYR A 217 6.10 14.75 10.23
CA TYR A 217 6.55 15.71 11.22
C TYR A 217 5.39 16.34 11.99
N ARG A 218 4.29 16.66 11.27
CA ARG A 218 3.07 17.20 11.91
C ARG A 218 2.54 16.19 12.93
N PHE A 219 2.35 14.91 12.55
CA PHE A 219 1.81 13.89 13.44
C PHE A 219 2.66 13.71 14.69
N PHE A 220 3.97 13.51 14.53
CA PHE A 220 4.85 13.31 15.68
C PHE A 220 4.94 14.52 16.59
N ARG A 221 4.92 15.72 16.04
CA ARG A 221 4.97 16.97 16.83
C ARG A 221 3.64 17.29 17.50
N GLU A 222 2.53 17.25 16.74
CA GLU A 222 1.24 17.77 17.22
C GLU A 222 0.45 16.73 18.02
N GLU A 223 0.55 15.45 17.67
CA GLU A 223 -0.20 14.38 18.34
C GLU A 223 0.62 13.65 19.40
N LEU A 224 1.94 13.54 19.22
CA LEU A 224 2.81 12.76 20.11
C LEU A 224 3.79 13.64 20.93
N GLY A 225 3.83 14.94 20.69
CA GLY A 225 4.67 15.87 21.45
C GLY A 225 6.18 15.74 21.23
N VAL A 226 6.60 15.08 20.15
CA VAL A 226 8.02 14.88 19.81
C VAL A 226 8.62 16.17 19.27
N GLU A 227 9.81 16.54 19.72
CA GLU A 227 10.55 17.69 19.18
C GLU A 227 11.20 17.29 17.84
N THR A 228 10.52 17.63 16.73
CA THR A 228 10.91 17.17 15.39
C THR A 228 11.87 18.11 14.66
N GLY A 229 11.94 19.37 15.06
CA GLY A 229 12.55 20.43 14.26
C GLY A 229 11.75 20.77 12.99
N PRO A 230 12.27 21.64 12.12
CA PRO A 230 11.61 21.99 10.85
C PRO A 230 11.64 20.84 9.85
N PRO A 231 10.49 20.49 9.23
CA PRO A 231 10.45 19.43 8.19
C PRO A 231 11.25 19.80 6.94
N GLU A 232 11.39 21.08 6.66
CA GLU A 232 12.14 21.62 5.52
C GLU A 232 13.64 21.26 5.56
N ASP A 233 14.23 21.15 6.75
CA ASP A 233 15.65 20.80 6.91
C ASP A 233 15.90 19.37 6.42
N PHE A 234 15.05 18.42 6.82
CA PHE A 234 15.13 17.04 6.35
C PHE A 234 14.79 16.91 4.86
N TYR A 235 13.78 17.64 4.40
CA TYR A 235 13.47 17.72 2.97
C TYR A 235 14.66 18.23 2.15
N ASN A 236 15.28 19.34 2.53
CA ASN A 236 16.42 19.91 1.82
C ASN A 236 17.61 18.94 1.78
N TYR A 237 17.87 18.27 2.91
CA TYR A 237 18.89 17.21 2.97
C TYR A 237 18.65 16.12 1.92
N LEU A 238 17.42 15.62 1.77
CA LEU A 238 17.08 14.58 0.79
C LEU A 238 17.01 15.14 -0.64
N ALA A 239 16.37 16.28 -0.85
CA ALA A 239 16.13 16.86 -2.17
C ALA A 239 17.42 17.21 -2.92
N THR A 240 18.51 17.54 -2.22
CA THR A 240 19.83 17.77 -2.82
C THR A 240 20.51 16.48 -3.29
N ARG A 241 20.03 15.31 -2.88
CA ARG A 241 20.60 13.99 -3.17
C ARG A 241 19.77 13.16 -4.16
N ILE A 242 18.56 13.60 -4.47
CA ILE A 242 17.74 13.01 -5.54
C ILE A 242 18.40 13.35 -6.88
N LYS A 243 18.70 12.29 -7.64
CA LYS A 243 19.27 12.39 -8.99
C LYS A 243 18.22 12.76 -10.03
#